data_b8c7458d26b14d868297c525db6c6682
#
_entry.id   b8c7458d26b14d868297c525db6c6682
#
_cell.length_a   1.000
_cell.length_b   1.000
_cell.length_c   1.000
_cell.angle_alpha   90.00
_cell.angle_beta   90.00
_cell.angle_gamma   90.00
#
_symmetry.space_group_name_H-M   'P 1'
#
loop_
_entity.id
_entity.type
_entity.pdbx_description
1 polymer ?
#
loop_
_entity_poly.entity_id
_entity_poly.type
_entity_poly.pdbx_seq_one_letter_code
_entity_poly.pdbx_strand_id
1 'polypeptide(L)'
;MGRIMSPVIEEINYSNKSLISLQGDLSVEKKGLIFEYPILYIVNDKKSDGYSVYVGETTDIIRRTNQHLVEDREDWLEFSSSDTTKMFIIGHNHFNKSLTLDIEHRLMLYLSSVDIVSSIQNRRGNPQNKYFTSDELDDIFNKIWRSLNRKNEYLFPAESIVRNSAIFKSSPFHKLTQEQVKAKDKIIFKITSALGSEDHGTLILVKGEAGAGKTVLMSSLVDDLLNSDDTKFIRENNSINLIVNHEDQLSVYKEIEKKLDWYSGSKLEVAMKPTQFLNRLRKEKIDAGIVIVDEGHLLLTSKNQAYQGGNHLKDLLEKSKVVVLVYDENQIMNKSQVWIDDSFVTLQLEAIQNDNYIELNNQMRIKASESTIKWIRDIIDNRVLGKLTKDSGYEIKIFDSAKELQDAIKFKDKNQNLGISRLIATYDWDYSSQSKPENKEFWCVEINDWSCPWNRELPRDKKYSKLSWIEQPQTINEVGSTFTVQGFDLNYAGVIIGPSVKYRDGKIIFDITESKNKGAVQNRKLENGKLENYGENLLKNELNVLLTRGVNGLFIYAVDDELQKALKESIL
;
A
#
# COMPACT_ATOMS: atom_id res chain seq x y z
N MET A 1 -33.16 12.78 8.12
CA MET A 1 -31.85 13.19 8.66
C MET A 1 -31.74 14.71 8.58
N GLY A 2 -31.48 15.40 9.70
CA GLY A 2 -31.25 16.85 9.72
C GLY A 2 -30.02 17.18 8.86
N ARG A 3 -30.01 18.38 8.27
CA ARG A 3 -28.86 18.84 7.44
C ARG A 3 -27.65 19.02 8.36
N ILE A 4 -26.61 18.17 8.17
CA ILE A 4 -25.33 18.33 8.90
C ILE A 4 -24.78 19.74 8.63
N MET A 5 -24.51 20.50 9.67
CA MET A 5 -24.01 21.89 9.57
C MET A 5 -22.57 21.92 9.01
N SER A 6 -22.12 23.07 8.57
CA SER A 6 -20.72 23.28 8.18
C SER A 6 -19.84 23.45 9.41
N PRO A 7 -18.60 22.92 9.42
CA PRO A 7 -17.67 23.14 10.53
C PRO A 7 -17.28 24.61 10.63
N VAL A 8 -17.00 25.06 11.84
CA VAL A 8 -16.32 26.33 12.11
C VAL A 8 -14.83 26.06 12.09
N ILE A 9 -14.08 26.76 11.23
CA ILE A 9 -12.62 26.61 11.15
C ILE A 9 -11.98 27.99 11.21
N GLU A 10 -11.19 28.22 12.24
CA GLU A 10 -10.43 29.45 12.43
C GLU A 10 -8.93 29.15 12.30
N GLU A 11 -8.18 30.06 11.68
CA GLU A 11 -6.73 29.98 11.53
C GLU A 11 -6.09 31.14 12.29
N ILE A 12 -5.17 30.84 13.19
CA ILE A 12 -4.47 31.81 14.01
C ILE A 12 -2.97 31.51 14.06
N ASN A 13 -2.15 32.49 14.45
CA ASN A 13 -0.77 32.24 14.83
C ASN A 13 -0.76 31.42 16.13
N TYR A 14 0.17 30.47 16.23
CA TYR A 14 0.25 29.58 17.38
C TYR A 14 0.77 30.31 18.62
N SER A 15 -0.14 30.91 19.39
CA SER A 15 0.15 31.60 20.65
C SER A 15 -1.08 31.76 21.52
N ASN A 16 -0.89 31.87 22.85
CA ASN A 16 -1.97 32.19 23.79
C ASN A 16 -2.63 33.54 23.50
N LYS A 17 -1.84 34.53 23.09
CA LYS A 17 -2.36 35.86 22.75
C LYS A 17 -3.37 35.80 21.61
N SER A 18 -3.06 35.02 20.57
CA SER A 18 -3.95 34.81 19.42
C SER A 18 -5.25 34.10 19.81
N LEU A 19 -5.20 33.11 20.72
CA LEU A 19 -6.40 32.43 21.24
C LEU A 19 -7.30 33.36 22.04
N ILE A 20 -6.74 34.21 22.90
CA ILE A 20 -7.50 35.19 23.69
C ILE A 20 -8.14 36.21 22.75
N SER A 21 -7.44 36.71 21.75
CA SER A 21 -7.99 37.61 20.74
C SER A 21 -9.16 36.96 20.00
N LEU A 22 -8.97 35.72 19.50
CA LEU A 22 -10.01 34.95 18.82
C LEU A 22 -11.28 34.82 19.69
N GLN A 23 -11.12 34.58 21.00
CA GLN A 23 -12.25 34.45 21.89
C GLN A 23 -13.07 35.77 21.99
N GLY A 24 -12.43 36.95 21.82
CA GLY A 24 -13.09 38.23 21.75
C GLY A 24 -13.80 38.51 20.42
N ASP A 25 -13.25 38.03 19.31
CA ASP A 25 -13.68 38.40 17.96
C ASP A 25 -14.82 37.54 17.41
N LEU A 26 -15.07 36.35 17.99
CA LEU A 26 -16.07 35.40 17.50
C LEU A 26 -17.51 35.78 17.97
N SER A 27 -18.48 35.47 17.09
CA SER A 27 -19.89 35.48 17.47
C SER A 27 -20.16 34.45 18.57
N VAL A 28 -21.23 34.69 19.38
CA VAL A 28 -21.60 33.82 20.51
C VAL A 28 -21.73 32.34 20.08
N GLU A 29 -22.37 32.10 18.94
CA GLU A 29 -22.56 30.73 18.41
C GLU A 29 -21.23 30.04 18.07
N LYS A 30 -20.35 30.71 17.34
CA LYS A 30 -19.03 30.17 16.98
C LYS A 30 -18.14 29.98 18.22
N LYS A 31 -18.23 30.91 19.18
CA LYS A 31 -17.49 30.84 20.44
C LYS A 31 -17.86 29.60 21.23
N GLY A 32 -19.17 29.27 21.35
CA GLY A 32 -19.61 28.02 21.98
C GLY A 32 -18.99 26.79 21.32
N LEU A 33 -19.02 26.70 19.97
CA LEU A 33 -18.49 25.55 19.23
C LEU A 33 -16.96 25.35 19.36
N ILE A 34 -16.20 26.41 19.64
CA ILE A 34 -14.74 26.37 19.77
C ILE A 34 -14.26 26.21 21.21
N PHE A 35 -14.97 26.79 22.18
CA PHE A 35 -14.47 26.87 23.55
C PHE A 35 -15.28 26.04 24.56
N GLU A 36 -16.47 25.54 24.20
CA GLU A 36 -17.37 24.79 25.11
C GLU A 36 -17.59 23.33 24.65
N TYR A 37 -17.33 23.00 23.39
CA TYR A 37 -17.42 21.66 22.83
C TYR A 37 -16.04 21.00 22.67
N PRO A 38 -15.97 19.67 22.57
CA PRO A 38 -14.75 19.02 22.07
C PRO A 38 -14.40 19.56 20.69
N ILE A 39 -13.13 19.82 20.45
CA ILE A 39 -12.63 20.38 19.20
C ILE A 39 -11.44 19.60 18.67
N LEU A 40 -11.12 19.85 17.39
CA LEU A 40 -9.88 19.43 16.75
C LEU A 40 -9.00 20.64 16.51
N TYR A 41 -7.69 20.43 16.54
CA TYR A 41 -6.73 21.46 16.15
C TYR A 41 -5.58 20.86 15.35
N ILE A 42 -5.04 21.65 14.42
CA ILE A 42 -3.89 21.29 13.57
C ILE A 42 -2.87 22.40 13.75
N VAL A 43 -1.76 22.11 14.42
CA VAL A 43 -0.59 22.99 14.47
C VAL A 43 0.29 22.66 13.26
N ASN A 44 0.74 23.67 12.54
CA ASN A 44 1.59 23.48 11.37
C ASN A 44 2.66 24.55 11.30
N ASP A 45 3.86 24.14 10.91
CA ASP A 45 4.99 25.04 10.67
C ASP A 45 5.57 24.77 9.27
N LYS A 46 5.75 25.85 8.50
CA LYS A 46 6.29 25.76 7.13
C LYS A 46 7.80 25.87 7.16
N LYS A 47 8.48 24.78 6.82
CA LYS A 47 9.93 24.66 6.72
C LYS A 47 10.42 24.68 5.27
N SER A 48 11.74 24.65 5.08
CA SER A 48 12.36 24.61 3.75
C SER A 48 12.04 23.33 2.96
N ASP A 49 11.80 22.22 3.66
CA ASP A 49 11.54 20.89 3.06
C ASP A 49 10.07 20.47 3.13
N GLY A 50 9.16 21.33 3.62
CA GLY A 50 7.74 21.03 3.71
C GLY A 50 7.08 21.59 4.95
N TYR A 51 6.00 20.93 5.40
CA TYR A 51 5.29 21.26 6.62
C TYR A 51 5.55 20.22 7.71
N SER A 52 5.95 20.67 8.90
CA SER A 52 5.81 19.88 10.13
C SER A 52 4.40 20.08 10.67
N VAL A 53 3.70 19.01 11.05
CA VAL A 53 2.29 19.04 11.43
C VAL A 53 2.05 18.26 12.71
N TYR A 54 1.21 18.81 13.59
CA TYR A 54 0.64 18.10 14.75
C TYR A 54 -0.88 18.17 14.67
N VAL A 55 -1.56 17.04 14.81
CA VAL A 55 -3.02 16.96 14.89
C VAL A 55 -3.41 16.56 16.31
N GLY A 56 -4.39 17.22 16.89
CA GLY A 56 -4.85 16.89 18.23
C GLY A 56 -6.33 17.20 18.43
N GLU A 57 -6.90 16.58 19.46
CA GLU A 57 -8.23 16.88 19.95
C GLU A 57 -8.18 17.32 21.42
N THR A 58 -9.12 18.15 21.82
CA THR A 58 -9.23 18.60 23.21
C THR A 58 -10.64 19.09 23.53
N THR A 59 -10.99 19.05 24.80
CA THR A 59 -12.18 19.71 25.34
C THR A 59 -11.91 21.15 25.86
N ASP A 60 -10.62 21.55 25.91
CA ASP A 60 -10.19 22.86 26.38
C ASP A 60 -8.90 23.27 25.63
N ILE A 61 -9.07 24.05 24.56
CA ILE A 61 -7.96 24.47 23.70
C ILE A 61 -7.02 25.45 24.40
N ILE A 62 -7.51 26.29 25.30
CA ILE A 62 -6.67 27.26 26.00
C ILE A 62 -5.73 26.52 26.95
N ARG A 63 -6.26 25.64 27.78
CA ARG A 63 -5.47 24.82 28.69
C ARG A 63 -4.48 23.94 27.93
N ARG A 64 -4.94 23.33 26.83
CA ARG A 64 -4.10 22.42 26.02
C ARG A 64 -2.93 23.15 25.34
N THR A 65 -3.19 24.33 24.78
CA THR A 65 -2.14 25.16 24.18
C THR A 65 -1.14 25.63 25.25
N ASN A 66 -1.61 26.04 26.43
CA ASN A 66 -0.72 26.39 27.54
C ASN A 66 0.18 25.22 27.96
N GLN A 67 -0.37 24.01 28.03
CA GLN A 67 0.43 22.80 28.33
C GLN A 67 1.55 22.59 27.29
N HIS A 68 1.21 22.68 26.01
CA HIS A 68 2.18 22.50 24.93
C HIS A 68 3.25 23.59 24.89
N LEU A 69 2.93 24.83 25.21
CA LEU A 69 3.89 25.94 25.21
C LEU A 69 4.91 25.89 26.37
N VAL A 70 4.63 25.10 27.43
CA VAL A 70 5.54 24.90 28.58
C VAL A 70 6.14 23.49 28.64
N GLU A 71 5.80 22.62 27.71
CA GLU A 71 6.27 21.23 27.63
C GLU A 71 7.66 21.16 26.98
N ASP A 72 8.65 20.56 27.67
CA ASP A 72 10.03 20.41 27.18
C ASP A 72 10.20 19.32 26.09
N ARG A 73 9.14 18.95 25.40
CA ARG A 73 9.23 18.05 24.25
C ARG A 73 9.81 18.80 23.04
N GLU A 74 10.72 18.16 22.34
CA GLU A 74 11.47 18.74 21.22
C GLU A 74 10.54 19.29 20.10
N ASP A 75 9.48 18.55 19.76
CA ASP A 75 8.49 18.96 18.76
C ASP A 75 7.72 20.24 19.19
N TRP A 76 7.35 20.38 20.47
CA TRP A 76 6.67 21.58 20.97
C TRP A 76 7.60 22.79 21.08
N LEU A 77 8.85 22.58 21.45
CA LEU A 77 9.88 23.63 21.44
C LEU A 77 10.09 24.16 20.01
N GLU A 78 10.08 23.25 19.02
CA GLU A 78 10.21 23.62 17.62
C GLU A 78 9.03 24.47 17.15
N PHE A 79 7.77 24.05 17.40
CA PHE A 79 6.57 24.82 17.05
C PHE A 79 6.49 26.16 17.77
N SER A 80 6.88 26.23 19.04
CA SER A 80 6.79 27.44 19.84
C SER A 80 7.86 28.48 19.50
N SER A 81 9.00 28.04 18.95
CA SER A 81 10.13 28.92 18.59
C SER A 81 10.02 29.51 17.19
N SER A 82 9.11 29.02 16.35
CA SER A 82 8.94 29.47 14.97
C SER A 82 7.86 30.55 14.83
N ASP A 83 8.21 31.66 14.20
CA ASP A 83 7.27 32.76 13.90
C ASP A 83 6.27 32.40 12.78
N THR A 84 6.51 31.32 12.04
CA THR A 84 5.65 30.85 10.94
C THR A 84 4.62 29.83 11.38
N THR A 85 4.67 29.38 12.63
CA THR A 85 3.74 28.38 13.16
C THR A 85 2.32 28.91 13.26
N LYS A 86 1.40 28.18 12.65
CA LYS A 86 -0.04 28.46 12.66
C LYS A 86 -0.82 27.31 13.27
N MET A 87 -2.04 27.63 13.69
CA MET A 87 -2.97 26.65 14.21
C MET A 87 -4.35 26.83 13.57
N PHE A 88 -4.87 25.73 12.99
CA PHE A 88 -6.28 25.62 12.64
C PHE A 88 -7.04 25.04 13.82
N ILE A 89 -8.15 25.69 14.21
CA ILE A 89 -9.07 25.24 15.25
C ILE A 89 -10.39 24.90 14.58
N ILE A 90 -10.89 23.68 14.84
CA ILE A 90 -12.04 23.13 14.14
C ILE A 90 -13.11 22.76 15.18
N GLY A 91 -14.26 23.42 15.10
CA GLY A 91 -15.44 23.15 15.92
C GLY A 91 -16.63 22.69 15.09
N HIS A 92 -17.47 21.83 15.65
CA HIS A 92 -18.71 21.37 15.03
C HIS A 92 -19.74 21.00 16.09
N ASN A 93 -21.02 21.28 15.84
CA ASN A 93 -22.11 21.05 16.79
C ASN A 93 -22.39 19.58 17.11
N HIS A 94 -21.93 18.65 16.29
CA HIS A 94 -22.04 17.20 16.52
C HIS A 94 -20.77 16.61 17.16
N PHE A 95 -19.78 17.42 17.47
CA PHE A 95 -18.56 16.91 18.07
C PHE A 95 -18.80 16.38 19.48
N ASN A 96 -18.37 15.17 19.69
CA ASN A 96 -18.18 14.51 20.96
C ASN A 96 -16.80 13.87 20.99
N LYS A 97 -16.34 13.43 22.14
CA LYS A 97 -14.99 12.89 22.33
C LYS A 97 -14.65 11.75 21.35
N SER A 98 -15.59 10.83 21.13
CA SER A 98 -15.37 9.68 20.23
C SER A 98 -15.25 10.12 18.76
N LEU A 99 -16.11 11.04 18.31
CA LEU A 99 -16.08 11.53 16.95
C LEU A 99 -14.81 12.36 16.68
N THR A 100 -14.38 13.20 17.65
CA THR A 100 -13.14 13.97 17.49
C THR A 100 -11.92 13.08 17.42
N LEU A 101 -11.85 12.00 18.20
CA LEU A 101 -10.75 11.01 18.10
C LEU A 101 -10.71 10.31 16.73
N ASP A 102 -11.87 9.91 16.17
CA ASP A 102 -11.93 9.30 14.85
C ASP A 102 -11.52 10.28 13.73
N ILE A 103 -11.93 11.56 13.85
CA ILE A 103 -11.54 12.60 12.87
C ILE A 103 -10.06 12.96 13.03
N GLU A 104 -9.52 13.06 14.25
CA GLU A 104 -8.09 13.27 14.52
C GLU A 104 -7.25 12.20 13.79
N HIS A 105 -7.60 10.92 14.00
CA HIS A 105 -6.92 9.80 13.37
C HIS A 105 -7.00 9.84 11.83
N ARG A 106 -8.18 10.19 11.30
CA ARG A 106 -8.36 10.35 9.85
C ARG A 106 -7.58 11.55 9.28
N LEU A 107 -7.47 12.66 10.03
CA LEU A 107 -6.63 13.78 9.65
C LEU A 107 -5.15 13.39 9.61
N MET A 108 -4.67 12.58 10.56
CA MET A 108 -3.31 12.04 10.54
C MET A 108 -3.08 11.17 9.31
N LEU A 109 -4.02 10.26 8.98
CA LEU A 109 -3.96 9.44 7.78
C LEU A 109 -3.84 10.29 6.50
N TYR A 110 -4.67 11.32 6.38
CA TYR A 110 -4.66 12.19 5.20
C TYR A 110 -3.40 13.04 5.12
N LEU A 111 -3.02 13.71 6.21
CA LEU A 111 -1.85 14.60 6.24
C LEU A 111 -0.53 13.84 6.09
N SER A 112 -0.40 12.62 6.63
CA SER A 112 0.78 11.77 6.38
C SER A 112 0.96 11.42 4.90
N SER A 113 -0.12 11.47 4.14
CA SER A 113 -0.15 11.12 2.72
C SER A 113 0.01 12.30 1.78
N VAL A 114 0.10 13.53 2.31
CA VAL A 114 0.34 14.75 1.52
C VAL A 114 1.83 14.95 1.31
N ASP A 115 2.29 15.09 0.06
CA ASP A 115 3.71 15.16 -0.29
C ASP A 115 4.45 16.31 0.40
N ILE A 116 3.79 17.47 0.54
CA ILE A 116 4.41 18.66 1.16
C ILE A 116 4.53 18.54 2.69
N VAL A 117 3.90 17.56 3.32
CA VAL A 117 4.06 17.28 4.76
C VAL A 117 5.32 16.46 4.95
N SER A 118 6.31 17.04 5.61
CA SER A 118 7.61 16.41 5.86
C SER A 118 7.64 15.59 7.17
N SER A 119 6.82 15.95 8.17
CA SER A 119 6.72 15.22 9.44
C SER A 119 5.35 15.36 10.10
N ILE A 120 4.95 14.29 10.83
CA ILE A 120 3.76 14.28 11.70
C ILE A 120 4.17 13.87 13.11
N GLN A 121 3.82 14.69 14.08
CA GLN A 121 4.31 14.59 15.46
C GLN A 121 3.35 13.86 16.42
N ASN A 122 2.06 13.73 16.13
CA ASN A 122 1.12 12.94 16.93
C ASN A 122 0.92 11.55 16.32
N ARG A 123 0.99 10.49 17.16
CA ARG A 123 1.02 9.08 16.73
C ARG A 123 0.11 8.19 17.58
N ARG A 124 -0.94 8.75 18.19
CA ARG A 124 -1.84 7.95 19.02
C ARG A 124 -2.71 7.02 18.18
N GLY A 125 -2.74 5.76 18.55
CA GLY A 125 -3.70 4.79 18.02
C GLY A 125 -5.14 5.13 18.42
N ASN A 126 -6.10 4.71 17.60
CA ASN A 126 -7.54 4.89 17.89
C ASN A 126 -8.29 3.55 17.80
N PRO A 127 -8.38 2.78 18.90
CA PRO A 127 -9.02 1.46 18.90
C PRO A 127 -10.56 1.52 19.04
N GLN A 128 -11.22 2.62 18.72
CA GLN A 128 -12.66 2.78 18.97
C GLN A 128 -13.55 1.85 18.13
N ASN A 129 -14.56 1.31 18.78
CA ASN A 129 -15.70 0.62 18.17
C ASN A 129 -16.79 1.63 17.72
N LYS A 130 -17.95 1.14 17.25
CA LYS A 130 -19.09 1.98 16.90
C LYS A 130 -19.62 2.78 18.12
N TYR A 131 -19.96 4.05 17.90
CA TYR A 131 -20.56 4.96 18.85
C TYR A 131 -21.71 5.74 18.18
N PHE A 132 -22.49 6.48 18.95
CA PHE A 132 -23.75 7.11 18.53
C PHE A 132 -23.67 7.94 17.23
N THR A 133 -22.60 8.71 17.01
CA THR A 133 -22.44 9.58 15.83
C THR A 133 -21.47 9.00 14.77
N SER A 134 -21.09 7.73 14.88
CA SER A 134 -20.12 7.12 13.97
C SER A 134 -20.56 7.12 12.50
N ASP A 135 -21.86 7.08 12.23
CA ASP A 135 -22.40 7.10 10.87
C ASP A 135 -22.31 8.49 10.19
N GLU A 136 -22.03 9.54 10.94
CA GLU A 136 -21.85 10.92 10.45
C GLU A 136 -20.39 11.26 10.13
N LEU A 137 -19.45 10.40 10.50
CA LEU A 137 -18.01 10.61 10.40
C LEU A 137 -17.59 11.03 8.98
N ASP A 138 -18.05 10.31 7.96
CA ASP A 138 -17.65 10.55 6.57
C ASP A 138 -18.13 11.92 6.08
N ASP A 139 -19.37 12.26 6.35
CA ASP A 139 -19.98 13.53 5.92
C ASP A 139 -19.34 14.73 6.62
N ILE A 140 -19.07 14.62 7.91
CA ILE A 140 -18.45 15.69 8.70
C ILE A 140 -16.98 15.85 8.27
N PHE A 141 -16.23 14.77 8.15
CA PHE A 141 -14.85 14.79 7.70
C PHE A 141 -14.69 15.43 6.32
N ASN A 142 -15.51 15.02 5.35
CA ASN A 142 -15.48 15.57 4.00
C ASN A 142 -15.73 17.08 3.98
N LYS A 143 -16.63 17.58 4.85
CA LYS A 143 -16.87 19.02 4.98
C LYS A 143 -15.69 19.75 5.62
N ILE A 144 -15.06 19.15 6.65
CA ILE A 144 -13.85 19.68 7.29
C ILE A 144 -12.73 19.77 6.25
N TRP A 145 -12.42 18.68 5.55
CA TRP A 145 -11.34 18.65 4.59
C TRP A 145 -11.52 19.66 3.45
N ARG A 146 -12.74 19.74 2.88
CA ARG A 146 -13.06 20.76 1.86
C ARG A 146 -12.93 22.20 2.39
N SER A 147 -13.26 22.44 3.64
CA SER A 147 -13.13 23.76 4.25
C SER A 147 -11.67 24.12 4.54
N LEU A 148 -10.86 23.15 4.95
CA LEU A 148 -9.40 23.29 5.08
C LEU A 148 -8.72 23.51 3.71
N ASN A 149 -9.11 22.76 2.69
CA ASN A 149 -8.63 22.93 1.31
C ASN A 149 -8.83 24.38 0.81
N ARG A 150 -9.99 24.98 1.05
CA ARG A 150 -10.25 26.39 0.68
C ARG A 150 -9.34 27.39 1.40
N LYS A 151 -8.85 27.07 2.60
CA LYS A 151 -7.93 27.92 3.35
C LYS A 151 -6.48 27.75 2.94
N ASN A 152 -6.07 26.52 2.66
CA ASN A 152 -4.71 26.18 2.22
C ASN A 152 -4.73 24.91 1.34
N GLU A 153 -4.83 25.09 0.02
CA GLU A 153 -4.87 23.98 -0.94
C GLU A 153 -3.57 23.19 -1.03
N TYR A 154 -2.43 23.78 -0.63
CA TYR A 154 -1.14 23.10 -0.61
C TYR A 154 -1.05 22.10 0.54
N LEU A 155 -1.42 22.52 1.75
CA LEU A 155 -1.41 21.64 2.93
C LEU A 155 -2.59 20.65 2.92
N PHE A 156 -3.71 21.04 2.33
CA PHE A 156 -4.92 20.22 2.23
C PHE A 156 -5.35 20.08 0.76
N PRO A 157 -4.64 19.29 -0.06
CA PRO A 157 -5.01 19.11 -1.47
C PRO A 157 -6.37 18.43 -1.62
N ALA A 158 -6.86 18.33 -2.87
CA ALA A 158 -8.13 17.63 -3.13
C ALA A 158 -8.09 16.19 -2.56
N GLU A 159 -9.18 15.78 -1.93
CA GLU A 159 -9.29 14.47 -1.25
C GLU A 159 -8.93 13.30 -2.17
N SER A 160 -9.30 13.38 -3.46
CA SER A 160 -8.97 12.36 -4.44
C SER A 160 -7.46 12.19 -4.66
N ILE A 161 -6.69 13.28 -4.62
CA ILE A 161 -5.23 13.22 -4.75
C ILE A 161 -4.65 12.45 -3.59
N VAL A 162 -5.06 12.78 -2.37
CA VAL A 162 -4.59 12.11 -1.15
C VAL A 162 -4.94 10.63 -1.16
N ARG A 163 -6.20 10.29 -1.38
CA ARG A 163 -6.70 8.90 -1.33
C ARG A 163 -6.09 7.99 -2.41
N ASN A 164 -5.66 8.56 -3.52
CA ASN A 164 -5.05 7.81 -4.62
C ASN A 164 -3.56 7.57 -4.42
N SER A 165 -2.92 8.28 -3.49
CA SER A 165 -1.47 8.13 -3.26
C SER A 165 -1.12 6.76 -2.68
N ALA A 166 0.05 6.25 -3.08
CA ALA A 166 0.58 4.97 -2.57
C ALA A 166 0.85 5.05 -1.07
N ILE A 167 1.29 6.21 -0.57
CA ILE A 167 1.51 6.46 0.87
C ILE A 167 0.19 6.31 1.62
N PHE A 168 -0.90 6.90 1.13
CA PHE A 168 -2.21 6.74 1.76
C PHE A 168 -2.60 5.26 1.86
N LYS A 169 -2.48 4.51 0.77
CA LYS A 169 -2.87 3.10 0.71
C LYS A 169 -2.01 2.19 1.60
N SER A 170 -0.80 2.61 1.92
CA SER A 170 0.15 1.85 2.77
C SER A 170 0.31 2.44 4.18
N SER A 171 -0.42 3.50 4.51
CA SER A 171 -0.27 4.21 5.79
C SER A 171 -0.64 3.33 6.99
N PRO A 172 0.13 3.39 8.09
CA PRO A 172 -0.19 2.69 9.34
C PRO A 172 -1.46 3.21 10.03
N PHE A 173 -1.94 4.39 9.66
CA PHE A 173 -3.13 5.02 10.24
C PHE A 173 -4.45 4.55 9.62
N HIS A 174 -4.46 3.54 8.77
CA HIS A 174 -5.72 2.92 8.37
C HIS A 174 -6.38 2.19 9.53
N LYS A 175 -7.69 2.33 9.65
CA LYS A 175 -8.47 1.54 10.60
C LYS A 175 -8.46 0.09 10.16
N LEU A 176 -7.83 -0.76 10.96
CA LEU A 176 -7.77 -2.20 10.70
C LEU A 176 -9.15 -2.84 10.88
N THR A 177 -9.43 -3.88 10.09
CA THR A 177 -10.57 -4.77 10.32
C THR A 177 -10.37 -5.59 11.59
N GLN A 178 -11.45 -6.17 12.14
CA GLN A 178 -11.35 -7.03 13.32
C GLN A 178 -10.42 -8.23 13.11
N GLU A 179 -10.39 -8.81 11.91
CA GLU A 179 -9.46 -9.88 11.54
C GLU A 179 -8.01 -9.41 11.59
N GLN A 180 -7.72 -8.24 11.00
CA GLN A 180 -6.38 -7.66 11.01
C GLN A 180 -5.92 -7.26 12.42
N VAL A 181 -6.82 -6.72 13.27
CA VAL A 181 -6.50 -6.43 14.67
C VAL A 181 -6.10 -7.71 15.39
N LYS A 182 -6.91 -8.78 15.30
CA LYS A 182 -6.60 -10.08 15.92
C LYS A 182 -5.29 -10.67 15.39
N ALA A 183 -5.04 -10.55 14.09
CA ALA A 183 -3.79 -11.00 13.49
C ALA A 183 -2.59 -10.21 14.03
N LYS A 184 -2.69 -8.88 14.12
CA LYS A 184 -1.65 -8.01 14.68
C LYS A 184 -1.35 -8.35 16.13
N ASP A 185 -2.38 -8.47 16.97
CA ASP A 185 -2.24 -8.84 18.39
C ASP A 185 -1.57 -10.20 18.55
N LYS A 186 -1.97 -11.18 17.73
CA LYS A 186 -1.35 -12.52 17.72
C LYS A 186 0.12 -12.43 17.29
N ILE A 187 0.46 -11.64 16.28
CA ILE A 187 1.86 -11.44 15.83
C ILE A 187 2.69 -10.83 16.95
N ILE A 188 2.23 -9.75 17.61
CA ILE A 188 2.94 -9.11 18.73
C ILE A 188 3.14 -10.08 19.87
N PHE A 189 2.11 -10.85 20.22
CA PHE A 189 2.21 -11.89 21.25
C PHE A 189 3.28 -12.95 20.91
N LYS A 190 3.30 -13.43 19.66
CA LYS A 190 4.29 -14.42 19.20
C LYS A 190 5.71 -13.85 19.14
N ILE A 191 5.87 -12.60 18.71
CA ILE A 191 7.15 -11.88 18.78
C ILE A 191 7.64 -11.84 20.23
N THR A 192 6.79 -11.41 21.16
CA THR A 192 7.13 -11.30 22.58
C THR A 192 7.54 -12.66 23.16
N SER A 193 6.80 -13.71 22.83
CA SER A 193 7.11 -15.08 23.27
C SER A 193 8.46 -15.57 22.72
N ALA A 194 8.74 -15.34 21.44
CA ALA A 194 10.00 -15.73 20.81
C ALA A 194 11.20 -14.95 21.35
N LEU A 195 11.04 -13.67 21.68
CA LEU A 195 12.10 -12.87 22.29
C LEU A 195 12.43 -13.29 23.73
N GLY A 196 11.48 -13.94 24.41
CA GLY A 196 11.69 -14.50 25.75
C GLY A 196 12.35 -15.89 25.75
N SER A 197 12.50 -16.55 24.61
CA SER A 197 13.22 -17.81 24.45
C SER A 197 14.69 -17.55 24.04
N GLU A 198 15.54 -18.57 24.22
CA GLU A 198 16.92 -18.57 23.72
C GLU A 198 16.98 -18.92 22.22
N ASP A 199 15.84 -19.29 21.61
CA ASP A 199 15.75 -19.70 20.23
C ASP A 199 16.06 -18.54 19.27
N HIS A 200 16.70 -18.86 18.15
CA HIS A 200 17.02 -17.95 17.08
C HIS A 200 16.32 -18.38 15.79
N GLY A 201 15.89 -17.41 14.97
CA GLY A 201 15.25 -17.73 13.70
C GLY A 201 13.79 -18.16 13.79
N THR A 202 13.04 -17.71 14.80
CA THR A 202 11.60 -17.99 14.88
C THR A 202 10.88 -17.39 13.69
N LEU A 203 10.18 -18.23 12.91
CA LEU A 203 9.32 -17.80 11.80
C LEU A 203 7.87 -17.61 12.27
N ILE A 204 7.30 -16.44 11.99
CA ILE A 204 5.87 -16.17 12.07
C ILE A 204 5.38 -15.96 10.63
N LEU A 205 4.56 -16.87 10.11
CA LEU A 205 4.11 -16.86 8.72
C LEU A 205 2.70 -16.30 8.62
N VAL A 206 2.54 -15.23 7.85
CA VAL A 206 1.25 -14.60 7.54
C VAL A 206 0.89 -14.89 6.09
N LYS A 207 -0.06 -15.77 5.86
CA LYS A 207 -0.62 -16.05 4.53
C LYS A 207 -1.84 -15.19 4.28
N GLY A 208 -1.96 -14.65 3.07
CA GLY A 208 -3.16 -13.92 2.67
C GLY A 208 -3.15 -13.67 1.16
N GLU A 209 -4.31 -13.77 0.55
CA GLU A 209 -4.48 -13.49 -0.87
C GLU A 209 -4.28 -12.01 -1.23
N ALA A 210 -4.17 -11.72 -2.52
CA ALA A 210 -4.15 -10.36 -3.02
C ALA A 210 -5.39 -9.60 -2.55
N GLY A 211 -5.21 -8.45 -1.88
CA GLY A 211 -6.32 -7.64 -1.36
C GLY A 211 -6.74 -7.93 0.07
N ALA A 212 -6.09 -8.82 0.80
CA ALA A 212 -6.35 -9.04 2.22
C ALA A 212 -5.82 -7.92 3.15
N GLY A 213 -5.27 -6.84 2.58
CA GLY A 213 -4.73 -5.70 3.33
C GLY A 213 -3.44 -5.99 4.09
N LYS A 214 -2.62 -6.92 3.57
CA LYS A 214 -1.32 -7.32 4.15
C LYS A 214 -0.40 -6.15 4.41
N THR A 215 -0.23 -5.26 3.43
CA THR A 215 0.66 -4.08 3.51
C THR A 215 0.24 -3.12 4.61
N VAL A 216 -1.07 -2.84 4.75
CA VAL A 216 -1.62 -1.99 5.83
C VAL A 216 -1.38 -2.63 7.19
N LEU A 217 -1.59 -3.95 7.31
CA LEU A 217 -1.33 -4.69 8.54
C LEU A 217 0.15 -4.61 8.92
N MET A 218 1.07 -4.79 7.96
CA MET A 218 2.51 -4.71 8.22
C MET A 218 2.96 -3.29 8.59
N SER A 219 2.47 -2.26 7.89
CA SER A 219 2.75 -0.86 8.27
C SER A 219 2.28 -0.55 9.69
N SER A 220 1.06 -0.97 10.05
CA SER A 220 0.51 -0.78 11.39
C SER A 220 1.28 -1.57 12.45
N LEU A 221 1.73 -2.79 12.13
CA LEU A 221 2.57 -3.59 13.03
C LEU A 221 3.93 -2.92 13.27
N VAL A 222 4.59 -2.45 12.21
CA VAL A 222 5.89 -1.77 12.33
C VAL A 222 5.74 -0.49 13.17
N ASP A 223 4.71 0.32 12.90
CA ASP A 223 4.47 1.55 13.65
C ASP A 223 4.20 1.27 15.13
N ASP A 224 3.37 0.29 15.46
CA ASP A 224 3.13 -0.10 16.85
C ASP A 224 4.40 -0.59 17.54
N LEU A 225 5.20 -1.42 16.88
CA LEU A 225 6.46 -1.92 17.46
C LEU A 225 7.46 -0.79 17.74
N LEU A 226 7.50 0.23 16.87
CA LEU A 226 8.43 1.35 16.98
C LEU A 226 7.94 2.47 17.90
N ASN A 227 6.63 2.72 17.99
CA ASN A 227 6.09 3.93 18.58
C ASN A 227 5.10 3.71 19.73
N SER A 228 4.43 2.55 19.83
CA SER A 228 3.45 2.31 20.90
C SER A 228 4.12 2.14 22.27
N ASP A 229 3.49 2.66 23.32
CA ASP A 229 3.94 2.44 24.69
C ASP A 229 3.79 0.98 25.12
N ASP A 230 2.79 0.28 24.59
CA ASP A 230 2.53 -1.14 24.88
C ASP A 230 3.65 -2.07 24.40
N THR A 231 4.43 -1.65 23.40
CA THR A 231 5.55 -2.41 22.82
C THR A 231 6.93 -1.82 23.17
N LYS A 232 6.98 -0.82 24.04
CA LYS A 232 8.21 -0.11 24.41
C LYS A 232 9.34 -1.05 24.82
N PHE A 233 9.03 -2.08 25.62
CA PHE A 233 10.02 -3.06 26.08
C PHE A 233 10.65 -3.87 24.94
N ILE A 234 9.94 -4.05 23.82
CA ILE A 234 10.44 -4.75 22.63
C ILE A 234 11.52 -3.91 21.96
N ARG A 235 11.22 -2.64 21.63
CA ARG A 235 12.14 -1.76 20.89
C ARG A 235 13.35 -1.29 21.70
N GLU A 236 13.25 -1.26 23.02
CA GLU A 236 14.38 -0.91 23.89
C GLU A 236 15.50 -1.97 23.87
N ASN A 237 15.17 -3.22 23.53
CA ASN A 237 16.10 -4.34 23.58
C ASN A 237 16.37 -5.01 22.22
N ASN A 238 15.67 -4.61 21.16
CA ASN A 238 15.75 -5.26 19.86
C ASN A 238 15.67 -4.25 18.73
N SER A 239 16.43 -4.50 17.66
CA SER A 239 16.24 -3.79 16.40
C SER A 239 14.96 -4.26 15.69
N ILE A 240 14.28 -3.35 14.99
CA ILE A 240 13.09 -3.62 14.21
C ILE A 240 13.33 -3.15 12.78
N ASN A 241 13.24 -4.05 11.82
CA ASN A 241 13.51 -3.77 10.42
C ASN A 241 12.38 -4.29 9.53
N LEU A 242 12.04 -3.53 8.49
CA LEU A 242 11.07 -3.87 7.46
C LEU A 242 11.79 -4.15 6.15
N ILE A 243 11.59 -5.35 5.62
CA ILE A 243 12.29 -5.82 4.42
C ILE A 243 11.29 -6.00 3.29
N VAL A 244 11.58 -5.40 2.13
CA VAL A 244 10.77 -5.55 0.94
C VAL A 244 11.63 -5.60 -0.32
N ASN A 245 11.37 -6.57 -1.19
CA ASN A 245 12.14 -6.76 -2.44
C ASN A 245 11.42 -6.16 -3.65
N HIS A 246 10.77 -5.02 -3.48
CA HIS A 246 10.09 -4.27 -4.54
C HIS A 246 10.46 -2.77 -4.46
N GLU A 247 10.96 -2.18 -5.57
CA GLU A 247 11.52 -0.83 -5.56
C GLU A 247 10.49 0.25 -5.20
N ASP A 248 9.36 0.25 -5.93
CA ASP A 248 8.33 1.28 -5.74
C ASP A 248 7.72 1.19 -4.33
N GLN A 249 7.50 -0.02 -3.81
CA GLN A 249 6.98 -0.21 -2.46
C GLN A 249 8.00 0.16 -1.38
N LEU A 250 9.29 -0.15 -1.59
CA LEU A 250 10.35 0.31 -0.70
C LEU A 250 10.40 1.84 -0.64
N SER A 251 10.23 2.52 -1.78
CA SER A 251 10.17 3.99 -1.83
C SER A 251 9.02 4.54 -0.98
N VAL A 252 7.85 3.91 -1.04
CA VAL A 252 6.69 4.27 -0.20
C VAL A 252 7.01 4.10 1.29
N TYR A 253 7.59 2.97 1.69
CA TYR A 253 7.97 2.72 3.09
C TYR A 253 9.04 3.70 3.58
N LYS A 254 10.01 4.07 2.75
CA LYS A 254 11.02 5.09 3.11
C LYS A 254 10.43 6.49 3.30
N GLU A 255 9.42 6.86 2.52
CA GLU A 255 8.70 8.13 2.76
C GLU A 255 7.88 8.06 4.06
N ILE A 256 7.25 6.93 4.38
CA ILE A 256 6.56 6.72 5.67
C ILE A 256 7.56 6.78 6.81
N GLU A 257 8.69 6.07 6.72
CA GLU A 257 9.79 6.07 7.69
C GLU A 257 10.25 7.51 8.00
N LYS A 258 10.50 8.30 6.95
CA LYS A 258 10.90 9.70 7.10
C LYS A 258 9.83 10.54 7.79
N LYS A 259 8.56 10.45 7.33
CA LYS A 259 7.46 11.29 7.85
C LYS A 259 7.07 10.96 9.28
N LEU A 260 7.22 9.70 9.66
CA LEU A 260 6.91 9.21 11.00
C LEU A 260 8.15 9.07 11.88
N ASP A 261 9.32 9.50 11.40
CA ASP A 261 10.58 9.43 12.13
C ASP A 261 10.80 8.05 12.76
N TRP A 262 10.63 6.99 11.95
CA TRP A 262 10.85 5.63 12.40
C TRP A 262 12.34 5.38 12.65
N TYR A 263 12.66 4.78 13.78
CA TYR A 263 14.01 4.43 14.16
C TYR A 263 14.12 2.94 14.52
N SER A 264 14.98 2.21 13.82
CA SER A 264 15.09 0.75 13.95
C SER A 264 15.70 0.26 15.27
N GLY A 265 16.16 1.14 16.14
CA GLY A 265 16.94 0.78 17.33
C GLY A 265 18.40 0.38 17.00
N SER A 266 18.84 0.59 15.76
CA SER A 266 20.19 0.27 15.28
C SER A 266 20.71 1.35 14.32
N LYS A 267 21.95 1.14 13.78
CA LYS A 267 22.49 2.01 12.72
C LYS A 267 21.91 1.75 11.33
N LEU A 268 20.97 0.81 11.21
CA LEU A 268 20.31 0.46 9.96
C LEU A 268 19.04 1.28 9.79
N GLU A 269 18.68 1.59 8.53
CA GLU A 269 17.36 2.12 8.18
C GLU A 269 16.29 1.09 8.56
N VAL A 270 15.06 1.55 8.83
CA VAL A 270 13.94 0.63 9.11
C VAL A 270 13.61 -0.15 7.85
N ALA A 271 13.34 0.55 6.73
CA ALA A 271 12.94 -0.07 5.47
C ALA A 271 14.13 -0.32 4.52
N MET A 272 14.40 -1.57 4.18
CA MET A 272 15.54 -1.98 3.36
C MET A 272 15.20 -3.11 2.37
N LYS A 273 16.04 -3.24 1.31
CA LYS A 273 16.03 -4.46 0.48
C LYS A 273 16.72 -5.62 1.19
N PRO A 274 16.28 -6.88 0.98
CA PRO A 274 16.84 -8.05 1.68
C PRO A 274 18.34 -8.22 1.45
N THR A 275 18.83 -8.09 0.21
CA THR A 275 20.27 -8.21 -0.09
C THR A 275 21.10 -7.14 0.62
N GLN A 276 20.64 -5.87 0.62
CA GLN A 276 21.34 -4.78 1.29
C GLN A 276 21.39 -5.01 2.80
N PHE A 277 20.26 -5.40 3.39
CA PHE A 277 20.14 -5.69 4.81
C PHE A 277 21.10 -6.81 5.24
N LEU A 278 21.02 -7.97 4.59
CA LEU A 278 21.90 -9.11 4.89
C LEU A 278 23.39 -8.78 4.72
N ASN A 279 23.75 -8.03 3.68
CA ASN A 279 25.14 -7.60 3.47
C ASN A 279 25.62 -6.65 4.58
N ARG A 280 24.75 -5.77 5.08
CA ARG A 280 25.05 -4.89 6.21
C ARG A 280 25.25 -5.67 7.51
N LEU A 281 24.33 -6.61 7.84
CA LEU A 281 24.49 -7.48 9.03
C LEU A 281 25.82 -8.22 9.00
N ARG A 282 26.20 -8.80 7.85
CA ARG A 282 27.48 -9.50 7.68
C ARG A 282 28.69 -8.56 7.85
N LYS A 283 28.64 -7.36 7.27
CA LYS A 283 29.72 -6.37 7.35
C LYS A 283 29.93 -5.87 8.77
N GLU A 284 28.84 -5.59 9.48
CA GLU A 284 28.88 -5.03 10.84
C GLU A 284 29.00 -6.13 11.92
N LYS A 285 28.90 -7.41 11.51
CA LYS A 285 28.94 -8.59 12.39
C LYS A 285 27.92 -8.52 13.53
N ILE A 286 26.69 -8.13 13.19
CA ILE A 286 25.56 -8.04 14.11
C ILE A 286 24.43 -8.94 13.63
N ASP A 287 23.61 -9.37 14.56
CA ASP A 287 22.35 -10.03 14.28
C ASP A 287 21.18 -9.06 14.48
N ALA A 288 20.07 -9.29 13.79
CA ALA A 288 18.87 -8.48 13.91
C ALA A 288 17.95 -9.02 15.03
N GLY A 289 17.15 -8.13 15.62
CA GLY A 289 16.10 -8.52 16.56
C GLY A 289 14.89 -9.05 15.81
N ILE A 290 14.08 -8.14 15.29
CA ILE A 290 12.83 -8.44 14.60
C ILE A 290 12.94 -7.98 13.15
N VAL A 291 12.64 -8.88 12.23
CA VAL A 291 12.58 -8.62 10.79
C VAL A 291 11.18 -8.90 10.29
N ILE A 292 10.54 -7.87 9.76
CA ILE A 292 9.22 -7.96 9.11
C ILE A 292 9.46 -7.95 7.62
N VAL A 293 8.98 -8.97 6.91
CA VAL A 293 9.13 -9.11 5.46
C VAL A 293 7.78 -8.94 4.79
N ASP A 294 7.59 -7.83 4.11
CA ASP A 294 6.42 -7.64 3.24
C ASP A 294 6.74 -8.17 1.84
N GLU A 295 5.71 -8.66 1.14
CA GLU A 295 5.84 -9.30 -0.18
C GLU A 295 6.91 -10.43 -0.19
N GLY A 296 6.88 -11.31 0.79
CA GLY A 296 7.88 -12.37 0.98
C GLY A 296 8.05 -13.33 -0.19
N HIS A 297 7.05 -13.44 -1.07
CA HIS A 297 7.14 -14.20 -2.32
C HIS A 297 8.13 -13.59 -3.34
N LEU A 298 8.60 -12.36 -3.12
CA LEU A 298 9.65 -11.73 -3.93
C LEU A 298 11.06 -12.03 -3.42
N LEU A 299 11.22 -12.75 -2.31
CA LEU A 299 12.52 -13.16 -1.81
C LEU A 299 13.20 -14.13 -2.78
N LEU A 300 14.51 -13.98 -2.94
CA LEU A 300 15.29 -14.87 -3.77
C LEU A 300 15.56 -16.20 -3.06
N THR A 301 15.36 -17.29 -3.76
CA THR A 301 15.65 -18.67 -3.32
C THR A 301 16.88 -19.26 -4.01
N SER A 302 17.68 -18.42 -4.67
CA SER A 302 18.92 -18.81 -5.33
C SER A 302 19.87 -17.62 -5.46
N LYS A 303 21.15 -17.92 -5.65
CA LYS A 303 22.21 -16.94 -5.94
C LYS A 303 21.94 -16.18 -7.23
N ASN A 304 22.35 -14.92 -7.26
CA ASN A 304 22.44 -14.10 -8.47
C ASN A 304 23.65 -13.16 -8.36
N GLN A 305 23.83 -12.26 -9.36
CA GLN A 305 24.97 -11.32 -9.35
C GLN A 305 25.01 -10.40 -8.12
N ALA A 306 23.85 -9.96 -7.62
CA ALA A 306 23.76 -9.04 -6.49
C ALA A 306 23.73 -9.76 -5.13
N TYR A 307 23.25 -11.02 -5.09
CA TYR A 307 23.09 -11.81 -3.88
C TYR A 307 23.81 -13.14 -3.98
N GLN A 308 24.82 -13.32 -3.13
CA GLN A 308 25.69 -14.52 -3.10
C GLN A 308 25.26 -15.56 -2.05
N GLY A 309 24.28 -15.25 -1.21
CA GLY A 309 23.63 -16.21 -0.31
C GLY A 309 22.79 -17.23 -1.08
N GLY A 310 22.38 -18.31 -0.42
CA GLY A 310 21.60 -19.39 -1.05
C GLY A 310 20.11 -19.07 -1.13
N ASN A 311 19.56 -18.45 -0.08
CA ASN A 311 18.14 -18.21 0.07
C ASN A 311 17.91 -17.05 1.06
N HIS A 312 17.23 -15.98 0.63
CA HIS A 312 17.00 -14.81 1.46
C HIS A 312 16.29 -15.16 2.79
N LEU A 313 15.24 -15.99 2.76
CA LEU A 313 14.50 -16.32 3.97
C LEU A 313 15.36 -17.13 4.94
N LYS A 314 16.10 -18.14 4.45
CA LYS A 314 17.00 -18.94 5.28
C LYS A 314 18.09 -18.06 5.91
N ASP A 315 18.71 -17.15 5.12
CA ASP A 315 19.70 -16.21 5.63
C ASP A 315 19.11 -15.21 6.65
N LEU A 316 17.86 -14.75 6.47
CA LEU A 316 17.16 -13.89 7.42
C LEU A 316 16.88 -14.62 8.74
N LEU A 317 16.41 -15.89 8.66
CA LEU A 317 16.18 -16.72 9.86
C LEU A 317 17.48 -16.98 10.62
N GLU A 318 18.59 -17.22 9.91
CA GLU A 318 19.91 -17.39 10.55
C GLU A 318 20.41 -16.13 11.27
N LYS A 319 20.05 -14.93 10.74
CA LYS A 319 20.58 -13.65 11.19
C LYS A 319 19.61 -12.81 12.01
N SER A 320 18.46 -13.36 12.41
CA SER A 320 17.45 -12.63 13.16
C SER A 320 16.86 -13.50 14.26
N LYS A 321 16.44 -12.89 15.37
CA LYS A 321 15.71 -13.61 16.42
C LYS A 321 14.34 -14.03 15.94
N VAL A 322 13.61 -13.09 15.31
CA VAL A 322 12.24 -13.32 14.82
C VAL A 322 12.11 -12.78 13.40
N VAL A 323 11.49 -13.56 12.52
CA VAL A 323 11.11 -13.15 11.18
C VAL A 323 9.59 -13.29 11.03
N VAL A 324 8.91 -12.18 10.76
CA VAL A 324 7.50 -12.15 10.37
C VAL A 324 7.45 -12.10 8.85
N LEU A 325 6.96 -13.12 8.19
CA LEU A 325 6.94 -13.25 6.74
C LEU A 325 5.50 -13.16 6.22
N VAL A 326 5.22 -12.16 5.40
CA VAL A 326 3.97 -12.09 4.61
C VAL A 326 4.17 -12.74 3.26
N TYR A 327 3.34 -13.70 2.91
CA TYR A 327 3.57 -14.54 1.74
C TYR A 327 2.29 -14.82 0.95
N ASP A 328 2.41 -14.79 -0.38
CA ASP A 328 1.36 -15.14 -1.34
C ASP A 328 1.98 -15.88 -2.53
N GLU A 329 1.85 -17.19 -2.56
CA GLU A 329 2.44 -18.04 -3.61
C GLU A 329 1.91 -17.75 -5.03
N ASN A 330 0.69 -17.21 -5.13
CA ASN A 330 0.06 -16.86 -6.40
C ASN A 330 0.59 -15.54 -7.00
N GLN A 331 1.58 -14.91 -6.37
CA GLN A 331 2.25 -13.71 -6.85
C GLN A 331 3.75 -13.91 -7.16
N ILE A 332 4.24 -15.14 -7.14
CA ILE A 332 5.59 -15.47 -7.62
C ILE A 332 5.63 -15.35 -9.15
N MET A 333 6.52 -14.49 -9.68
CA MET A 333 6.61 -14.23 -11.12
C MET A 333 8.01 -14.46 -11.71
N ASN A 334 8.95 -14.92 -10.88
CA ASN A 334 10.34 -15.15 -11.33
C ASN A 334 10.84 -16.51 -10.83
N LYS A 335 11.53 -17.24 -11.72
CA LYS A 335 12.12 -18.55 -11.40
C LYS A 335 13.06 -18.53 -10.20
N SER A 336 13.74 -17.39 -9.93
CA SER A 336 14.62 -17.24 -8.76
C SER A 336 13.90 -17.07 -7.43
N GLN A 337 12.58 -16.95 -7.45
CA GLN A 337 11.71 -16.84 -6.28
C GLN A 337 10.99 -18.16 -5.96
N VAL A 338 11.00 -19.11 -6.90
CA VAL A 338 10.35 -20.43 -6.74
C VAL A 338 11.14 -21.27 -5.74
N TRP A 339 10.45 -21.89 -4.80
CA TRP A 339 11.03 -22.91 -3.94
C TRP A 339 11.14 -24.24 -4.71
N ILE A 340 12.33 -24.81 -4.75
CA ILE A 340 12.63 -26.00 -5.54
C ILE A 340 12.36 -27.28 -4.77
N ASP A 341 12.56 -27.20 -3.45
CA ASP A 341 12.45 -28.30 -2.51
C ASP A 341 11.28 -28.07 -1.55
N ASP A 342 10.96 -29.08 -0.76
CA ASP A 342 9.91 -29.03 0.26
C ASP A 342 10.30 -28.17 1.49
N SER A 343 11.44 -27.46 1.44
CA SER A 343 11.91 -26.71 2.62
C SER A 343 10.96 -25.59 3.04
N PHE A 344 10.26 -24.94 2.11
CA PHE A 344 9.22 -23.97 2.47
C PHE A 344 8.00 -24.64 3.08
N VAL A 345 7.61 -25.79 2.52
CA VAL A 345 6.51 -26.60 3.08
C VAL A 345 6.86 -27.04 4.51
N THR A 346 8.11 -27.44 4.75
CA THR A 346 8.61 -27.79 6.08
C THR A 346 8.50 -26.59 7.04
N LEU A 347 9.00 -25.40 6.64
CA LEU A 347 8.88 -24.18 7.42
C LEU A 347 7.42 -23.80 7.71
N GLN A 348 6.53 -24.00 6.74
CA GLN A 348 5.10 -23.76 6.93
C GLN A 348 4.47 -24.73 7.92
N LEU A 349 4.80 -26.02 7.83
CA LEU A 349 4.32 -27.04 8.78
C LEU A 349 4.84 -26.76 10.20
N GLU A 350 6.10 -26.39 10.35
CA GLU A 350 6.67 -25.97 11.63
C GLU A 350 5.97 -24.74 12.20
N ALA A 351 5.68 -23.72 11.35
CA ALA A 351 4.92 -22.55 11.77
C ALA A 351 3.50 -22.92 12.23
N ILE A 352 2.83 -23.87 11.55
CA ILE A 352 1.51 -24.37 11.95
C ILE A 352 1.59 -25.10 13.29
N GLN A 353 2.55 -26.01 13.46
CA GLN A 353 2.73 -26.81 14.71
C GLN A 353 3.00 -25.91 15.92
N ASN A 354 3.75 -24.81 15.72
CA ASN A 354 4.09 -23.85 16.77
C ASN A 354 3.04 -22.73 16.94
N ASP A 355 1.89 -22.85 16.27
CA ASP A 355 0.84 -21.80 16.24
C ASP A 355 1.35 -20.43 15.78
N ASN A 356 2.39 -20.40 14.96
CA ASN A 356 2.99 -19.21 14.36
C ASN A 356 2.46 -18.95 12.92
N TYR A 357 1.44 -19.69 12.50
CA TYR A 357 0.77 -19.50 11.21
C TYR A 357 -0.51 -18.67 11.38
N ILE A 358 -0.65 -17.64 10.56
CA ILE A 358 -1.77 -16.71 10.57
C ILE A 358 -2.30 -16.60 9.15
N GLU A 359 -3.60 -16.77 8.97
CA GLU A 359 -4.26 -16.67 7.68
C GLU A 359 -5.22 -15.48 7.65
N LEU A 360 -5.12 -14.66 6.59
CA LEU A 360 -6.01 -13.55 6.31
C LEU A 360 -6.93 -13.94 5.15
N ASN A 361 -8.20 -14.16 5.45
CA ASN A 361 -9.18 -14.71 4.52
C ASN A 361 -10.05 -13.64 3.85
N ASN A 362 -10.13 -12.43 4.43
CA ASN A 362 -10.98 -11.37 3.92
C ASN A 362 -10.34 -10.65 2.74
N GLN A 363 -10.81 -10.95 1.54
CA GLN A 363 -10.49 -10.17 0.34
C GLN A 363 -11.27 -8.85 0.35
N MET A 364 -10.56 -7.70 0.40
CA MET A 364 -11.15 -6.36 0.51
C MET A 364 -10.93 -5.50 -0.74
N ARG A 365 -10.11 -5.96 -1.69
CA ARG A 365 -9.75 -5.19 -2.88
C ARG A 365 -10.88 -5.15 -3.91
N ILE A 366 -11.34 -6.33 -4.33
CA ILE A 366 -12.33 -6.47 -5.41
C ILE A 366 -13.72 -6.31 -4.84
N LYS A 367 -14.41 -5.23 -5.22
CA LYS A 367 -15.79 -4.96 -4.78
C LYS A 367 -16.82 -5.72 -5.63
N ALA A 368 -16.61 -7.01 -5.77
CA ALA A 368 -17.43 -7.88 -6.59
C ALA A 368 -18.19 -8.91 -5.77
N SER A 369 -19.25 -9.46 -6.35
CA SER A 369 -19.96 -10.59 -5.78
C SER A 369 -19.10 -11.86 -5.76
N GLU A 370 -19.45 -12.82 -4.92
CA GLU A 370 -18.75 -14.11 -4.83
C GLU A 370 -18.73 -14.84 -6.19
N SER A 371 -19.81 -14.73 -6.99
CA SER A 371 -19.87 -15.33 -8.32
C SER A 371 -18.86 -14.72 -9.29
N THR A 372 -18.61 -13.42 -9.22
CA THR A 372 -17.62 -12.71 -10.03
C THR A 372 -16.19 -13.07 -9.59
N ILE A 373 -15.94 -13.11 -8.28
CA ILE A 373 -14.64 -13.55 -7.73
C ILE A 373 -14.38 -15.00 -8.16
N LYS A 374 -15.37 -15.88 -8.03
CA LYS A 374 -15.26 -17.27 -8.47
C LYS A 374 -14.94 -17.37 -9.96
N TRP A 375 -15.60 -16.58 -10.83
CA TRP A 375 -15.33 -16.57 -12.26
C TRP A 375 -13.85 -16.19 -12.56
N ILE A 376 -13.33 -15.16 -11.89
CA ILE A 376 -11.90 -14.77 -12.03
C ILE A 376 -11.00 -15.92 -11.56
N ARG A 377 -11.32 -16.55 -10.43
CA ARG A 377 -10.55 -17.68 -9.89
C ARG A 377 -10.62 -18.91 -10.80
N ASP A 378 -11.77 -19.20 -11.40
CA ASP A 378 -11.93 -20.32 -12.35
C ASP A 378 -11.05 -20.13 -13.59
N ILE A 379 -10.89 -18.89 -14.11
CA ILE A 379 -9.96 -18.56 -15.19
C ILE A 379 -8.51 -18.89 -14.79
N ILE A 380 -8.12 -18.47 -13.59
CA ILE A 380 -6.73 -18.55 -13.15
C ILE A 380 -6.37 -19.95 -12.65
N ASP A 381 -7.15 -20.50 -11.73
CA ASP A 381 -6.80 -21.73 -11.02
C ASP A 381 -7.27 -22.99 -11.73
N ASN A 382 -8.51 -22.95 -12.24
CA ASN A 382 -9.15 -24.10 -12.90
C ASN A 382 -8.97 -24.08 -14.41
N ARG A 383 -8.49 -22.96 -14.98
CA ARG A 383 -8.26 -22.76 -16.43
C ARG A 383 -9.52 -22.95 -17.28
N VAL A 384 -10.66 -22.60 -16.73
CA VAL A 384 -11.96 -22.73 -17.39
C VAL A 384 -12.71 -21.40 -17.42
N LEU A 385 -13.51 -21.21 -18.47
CA LEU A 385 -14.40 -20.07 -18.62
C LEU A 385 -15.84 -20.52 -18.38
N GLY A 386 -16.36 -20.19 -17.19
CA GLY A 386 -17.77 -20.36 -16.86
C GLY A 386 -18.64 -19.19 -17.33
N LYS A 387 -19.95 -19.32 -17.19
CA LYS A 387 -20.89 -18.20 -17.44
C LYS A 387 -20.87 -17.22 -16.28
N LEU A 388 -20.71 -15.94 -16.61
CA LEU A 388 -20.76 -14.84 -15.65
C LEU A 388 -22.11 -14.13 -15.73
N THR A 389 -22.79 -13.99 -14.61
CA THR A 389 -23.96 -13.13 -14.47
C THR A 389 -23.53 -11.70 -14.15
N LYS A 390 -24.34 -10.72 -14.61
CA LYS A 390 -24.06 -9.30 -14.37
C LYS A 390 -23.94 -9.00 -12.87
N ASP A 391 -22.84 -8.38 -12.48
CA ASP A 391 -22.59 -7.89 -11.13
C ASP A 391 -23.02 -6.42 -11.02
N SER A 392 -23.74 -6.07 -9.97
CA SER A 392 -24.17 -4.68 -9.74
C SER A 392 -23.10 -3.81 -9.09
N GLY A 393 -22.10 -4.42 -8.43
CA GLY A 393 -21.02 -3.76 -7.70
C GLY A 393 -19.69 -3.71 -8.43
N TYR A 394 -19.54 -4.52 -9.51
CA TYR A 394 -18.29 -4.67 -10.23
C TYR A 394 -18.52 -4.77 -11.74
N GLU A 395 -17.86 -3.92 -12.51
CA GLU A 395 -18.06 -3.88 -13.96
C GLU A 395 -17.02 -4.75 -14.68
N ILE A 396 -17.49 -5.80 -15.36
CA ILE A 396 -16.65 -6.59 -16.28
C ILE A 396 -17.10 -6.33 -17.72
N LYS A 397 -16.13 -6.07 -18.61
CA LYS A 397 -16.37 -5.84 -20.03
C LYS A 397 -15.25 -6.40 -20.89
N ILE A 398 -15.63 -7.10 -21.96
CA ILE A 398 -14.72 -7.58 -23.00
C ILE A 398 -14.86 -6.64 -24.21
N PHE A 399 -13.72 -6.11 -24.68
CA PHE A 399 -13.68 -5.14 -25.78
C PHE A 399 -13.31 -5.82 -27.10
N ASP A 400 -13.71 -5.22 -28.21
CA ASP A 400 -13.45 -5.75 -29.55
C ASP A 400 -12.04 -5.44 -30.04
N SER A 401 -11.38 -4.43 -29.46
CA SER A 401 -10.02 -4.03 -29.81
C SER A 401 -9.27 -3.43 -28.63
N ALA A 402 -7.93 -3.48 -28.68
CA ALA A 402 -7.06 -2.82 -27.70
C ALA A 402 -7.26 -1.29 -27.68
N LYS A 403 -7.64 -0.69 -28.83
CA LYS A 403 -7.93 0.74 -28.93
C LYS A 403 -9.18 1.12 -28.15
N GLU A 404 -10.27 0.37 -28.30
CA GLU A 404 -11.50 0.62 -27.54
C GLU A 404 -11.29 0.42 -26.04
N LEU A 405 -10.54 -0.61 -25.65
CA LEU A 405 -10.15 -0.84 -24.26
C LEU A 405 -9.36 0.36 -23.70
N GLN A 406 -8.36 0.86 -24.43
CA GLN A 406 -7.58 2.04 -24.03
C GLN A 406 -8.48 3.27 -23.84
N ASP A 407 -9.37 3.54 -24.79
CA ASP A 407 -10.27 4.70 -24.72
C ASP A 407 -11.23 4.60 -23.53
N ALA A 408 -11.73 3.39 -23.23
CA ALA A 408 -12.55 3.14 -22.06
C ALA A 408 -11.80 3.36 -20.74
N ILE A 409 -10.55 2.91 -20.64
CA ILE A 409 -9.71 3.15 -19.47
C ILE A 409 -9.40 4.64 -19.29
N LYS A 410 -9.06 5.35 -20.38
CA LYS A 410 -8.88 6.81 -20.35
C LYS A 410 -10.15 7.54 -19.90
N PHE A 411 -11.32 7.05 -20.29
CA PHE A 411 -12.59 7.60 -19.83
C PHE A 411 -12.82 7.39 -18.33
N LYS A 412 -12.52 6.17 -17.82
CA LYS A 412 -12.62 5.85 -16.37
C LYS A 412 -11.64 6.66 -15.52
N ASP A 413 -10.43 6.91 -16.01
CA ASP A 413 -9.41 7.69 -15.29
C ASP A 413 -9.76 9.18 -15.15
N LYS A 414 -10.66 9.74 -16.00
CA LYS A 414 -11.13 11.13 -15.84
C LYS A 414 -11.81 11.40 -14.50
N ASN A 415 -12.41 10.39 -13.89
CA ASN A 415 -13.04 10.50 -12.58
C ASN A 415 -12.11 9.98 -11.48
N GLN A 416 -11.05 10.71 -11.20
CA GLN A 416 -10.04 10.35 -10.16
C GLN A 416 -10.61 10.29 -8.73
N ASN A 417 -11.83 10.79 -8.49
CA ASN A 417 -12.49 10.60 -7.20
C ASN A 417 -12.78 9.12 -6.88
N LEU A 418 -12.85 8.27 -7.91
CA LEU A 418 -13.05 6.82 -7.78
C LEU A 418 -11.73 6.02 -7.77
N GLY A 419 -10.60 6.66 -8.00
CA GLY A 419 -9.28 6.03 -8.08
C GLY A 419 -8.66 6.09 -9.47
N ILE A 420 -7.41 5.63 -9.56
CA ILE A 420 -6.60 5.61 -10.77
C ILE A 420 -6.94 4.38 -11.61
N SER A 421 -7.11 4.56 -12.93
CA SER A 421 -7.33 3.47 -13.88
C SER A 421 -6.20 3.40 -14.89
N ARG A 422 -5.68 2.20 -15.20
CA ARG A 422 -4.55 2.03 -16.12
C ARG A 422 -4.74 0.83 -17.03
N LEU A 423 -4.11 0.93 -18.21
CA LEU A 423 -3.98 -0.18 -19.15
C LEU A 423 -2.74 -0.98 -18.80
N ILE A 424 -2.86 -2.30 -18.71
CA ILE A 424 -1.80 -3.23 -18.34
C ILE A 424 -1.85 -4.46 -19.24
N ALA A 425 -0.73 -5.16 -19.39
CA ALA A 425 -0.65 -6.33 -20.27
C ALA A 425 0.22 -7.46 -19.68
N THR A 426 0.02 -8.69 -20.15
CA THR A 426 0.97 -9.80 -19.98
C THR A 426 2.32 -9.43 -20.59
N TYR A 427 3.40 -10.02 -20.09
CA TYR A 427 4.76 -9.66 -20.53
C TYR A 427 5.15 -10.39 -21.82
N ASP A 428 4.45 -10.11 -22.91
CA ASP A 428 4.57 -10.82 -24.18
C ASP A 428 5.20 -9.98 -25.30
N TRP A 429 5.58 -8.74 -25.02
CA TRP A 429 6.28 -7.83 -25.92
C TRP A 429 7.70 -7.57 -25.45
N ASP A 430 8.61 -7.38 -26.40
CA ASP A 430 10.01 -7.08 -26.09
C ASP A 430 10.15 -5.79 -25.31
N TYR A 431 11.08 -5.78 -24.37
CA TYR A 431 11.45 -4.63 -23.57
C TYR A 431 12.90 -4.72 -23.07
N SER A 432 13.59 -3.59 -23.07
CA SER A 432 14.89 -3.43 -22.44
C SER A 432 15.05 -2.03 -21.84
N SER A 433 15.37 -1.97 -20.55
CA SER A 433 15.71 -0.70 -19.89
C SER A 433 17.10 -0.16 -20.27
N GLN A 434 17.92 -0.96 -20.96
CA GLN A 434 19.32 -0.63 -21.30
C GLN A 434 19.51 -0.27 -22.77
N SER A 435 18.52 -0.54 -23.62
CA SER A 435 18.59 -0.28 -25.06
C SER A 435 17.26 0.24 -25.58
N LYS A 436 17.31 1.05 -26.64
CA LYS A 436 16.12 1.43 -27.40
C LYS A 436 15.79 0.39 -28.47
N PRO A 437 14.53 0.29 -28.91
CA PRO A 437 14.16 -0.55 -30.03
C PRO A 437 14.79 -0.05 -31.33
N GLU A 438 15.07 -0.95 -32.26
CA GLU A 438 15.53 -0.57 -33.60
C GLU A 438 14.40 0.16 -34.35
N ASN A 439 14.72 1.30 -34.95
CA ASN A 439 13.81 2.10 -35.79
C ASN A 439 12.51 2.60 -35.10
N LYS A 440 12.45 2.63 -33.78
CA LYS A 440 11.32 3.13 -33.00
C LYS A 440 11.80 4.00 -31.84
N GLU A 441 10.96 4.93 -31.42
CA GLU A 441 11.27 5.79 -30.30
C GLU A 441 11.12 5.06 -28.95
N PHE A 442 10.11 4.18 -28.85
CA PHE A 442 9.74 3.46 -27.62
C PHE A 442 9.53 1.97 -27.87
N TRP A 443 9.76 1.17 -26.85
CA TRP A 443 9.21 -0.19 -26.79
C TRP A 443 7.69 -0.08 -26.67
N CYS A 444 6.96 -0.86 -27.45
CA CYS A 444 5.49 -0.78 -27.54
C CYS A 444 4.84 -2.15 -27.45
N VAL A 445 3.62 -2.15 -26.89
CA VAL A 445 2.65 -3.21 -27.16
C VAL A 445 2.07 -2.95 -28.55
N GLU A 446 2.15 -3.92 -29.45
CA GLU A 446 1.70 -3.82 -30.82
C GLU A 446 0.68 -4.91 -31.13
N ILE A 447 -0.49 -4.50 -31.61
CA ILE A 447 -1.60 -5.42 -31.94
C ILE A 447 -2.29 -4.88 -33.19
N ASN A 448 -2.14 -5.56 -34.32
CA ASN A 448 -2.63 -5.10 -35.63
C ASN A 448 -2.12 -3.66 -35.91
N ASP A 449 -3.02 -2.73 -36.18
CA ASP A 449 -2.71 -1.32 -36.47
C ASP A 449 -2.58 -0.45 -35.19
N TRP A 450 -2.80 -1.03 -34.00
CA TRP A 450 -2.69 -0.31 -32.73
C TRP A 450 -1.33 -0.52 -32.08
N SER A 451 -0.75 0.59 -31.59
CA SER A 451 0.54 0.58 -30.88
C SER A 451 0.48 1.54 -29.69
N CYS A 452 1.08 1.13 -28.57
CA CYS A 452 1.14 1.97 -27.37
C CYS A 452 2.46 1.75 -26.63
N PRO A 453 3.15 2.82 -26.18
CA PRO A 453 4.36 2.72 -25.36
C PRO A 453 4.14 1.81 -24.16
N TRP A 454 5.18 1.07 -23.77
CA TRP A 454 5.03 0.01 -22.81
C TRP A 454 6.16 -0.01 -21.77
N ASN A 455 5.77 -0.21 -20.51
CA ASN A 455 6.68 -0.57 -19.43
C ASN A 455 7.71 0.53 -19.04
N ARG A 456 7.24 1.78 -18.79
CA ARG A 456 8.04 2.96 -18.35
C ARG A 456 8.85 3.63 -19.46
N GLU A 457 8.38 3.60 -20.69
CA GLU A 457 9.05 4.25 -21.82
C GLU A 457 8.80 5.77 -21.89
N LEU A 458 7.64 6.24 -21.45
CA LEU A 458 7.31 7.65 -21.56
C LEU A 458 8.13 8.52 -20.59
N PRO A 459 8.66 9.66 -21.06
CA PRO A 459 9.40 10.60 -20.21
C PRO A 459 8.56 11.06 -19.03
N ARG A 460 9.14 11.00 -17.83
CA ARG A 460 8.51 11.49 -16.60
C ARG A 460 9.06 12.86 -16.19
N ASP A 461 8.18 13.72 -15.69
CA ASP A 461 8.58 14.97 -15.05
C ASP A 461 9.32 14.64 -13.72
N LYS A 462 10.41 15.38 -13.45
CA LYS A 462 11.22 15.21 -12.24
C LYS A 462 10.41 15.34 -10.95
N LYS A 463 9.36 16.18 -10.95
CA LYS A 463 8.48 16.37 -9.78
C LYS A 463 7.71 15.10 -9.40
N TYR A 464 7.48 14.18 -10.37
CA TYR A 464 6.79 12.90 -10.14
C TYR A 464 7.76 11.72 -9.98
N SER A 465 9.07 11.98 -9.84
CA SER A 465 10.11 10.93 -9.82
C SER A 465 9.98 9.94 -8.66
N LYS A 466 9.38 10.36 -7.55
CA LYS A 466 9.16 9.53 -6.37
C LYS A 466 7.84 8.75 -6.40
N LEU A 467 6.92 9.10 -7.30
CA LEU A 467 5.62 8.45 -7.40
C LEU A 467 5.77 7.08 -8.08
N SER A 468 4.93 6.13 -7.65
CA SER A 468 4.80 4.83 -8.31
C SER A 468 4.35 5.01 -9.77
N TRP A 469 4.58 3.98 -10.61
CA TRP A 469 4.19 4.05 -12.02
C TRP A 469 2.71 4.42 -12.20
N ILE A 470 1.81 3.86 -11.42
CA ILE A 470 0.37 4.13 -11.55
C ILE A 470 -0.01 5.58 -11.25
N GLU A 471 0.73 6.27 -10.37
CA GLU A 471 0.43 7.64 -9.94
C GLU A 471 0.96 8.70 -10.92
N GLN A 472 1.89 8.34 -11.80
CA GLN A 472 2.49 9.27 -12.75
C GLN A 472 1.50 9.62 -13.86
N PRO A 473 1.25 10.92 -14.15
CA PRO A 473 0.19 11.34 -15.09
C PRO A 473 0.36 10.83 -16.52
N GLN A 474 1.63 10.71 -17.02
CA GLN A 474 1.89 10.27 -18.39
C GLN A 474 1.51 8.81 -18.65
N THR A 475 1.46 7.97 -17.59
CA THR A 475 1.24 6.53 -17.72
C THR A 475 -0.16 6.14 -18.17
N ILE A 476 -1.11 7.07 -18.20
CA ILE A 476 -2.42 6.88 -18.85
C ILE A 476 -2.29 6.67 -20.38
N ASN A 477 -1.17 7.10 -20.97
CA ASN A 477 -0.85 6.91 -22.37
C ASN A 477 0.16 5.78 -22.61
N GLU A 478 0.36 4.93 -21.62
CA GLU A 478 1.31 3.84 -21.62
C GLU A 478 0.63 2.54 -21.15
N VAL A 479 1.13 1.41 -21.60
CA VAL A 479 0.73 0.09 -21.09
C VAL A 479 1.71 -0.31 -19.98
N GLY A 480 1.20 -0.67 -18.80
CA GLY A 480 2.02 -1.24 -17.73
C GLY A 480 2.15 -2.76 -17.82
N SER A 481 3.16 -3.31 -17.17
CA SER A 481 3.34 -4.75 -16.98
C SER A 481 2.95 -5.17 -15.55
N THR A 482 2.96 -6.45 -15.28
CA THR A 482 2.84 -7.01 -13.93
C THR A 482 3.80 -6.35 -12.94
N PHE A 483 5.03 -6.07 -13.36
CA PHE A 483 6.07 -5.46 -12.52
C PHE A 483 5.81 -3.99 -12.18
N THR A 484 4.99 -3.30 -12.98
CA THR A 484 4.64 -1.89 -12.72
C THR A 484 3.41 -1.73 -11.83
N VAL A 485 2.59 -2.78 -11.67
CA VAL A 485 1.34 -2.74 -10.90
C VAL A 485 1.32 -3.66 -9.68
N GLN A 486 2.32 -4.53 -9.51
CA GLN A 486 2.41 -5.39 -8.33
C GLN A 486 2.48 -4.53 -7.06
N GLY A 487 1.70 -4.89 -6.04
CA GLY A 487 1.57 -4.12 -4.79
C GLY A 487 0.57 -2.96 -4.83
N PHE A 488 0.06 -2.56 -6.02
CA PHE A 488 -0.84 -1.42 -6.17
C PHE A 488 -2.24 -1.81 -6.67
N ASP A 489 -3.23 -1.00 -6.36
CA ASP A 489 -4.63 -1.18 -6.78
C ASP A 489 -5.03 -0.16 -7.85
N LEU A 490 -5.87 -0.61 -8.79
CA LEU A 490 -6.48 0.22 -9.82
C LEU A 490 -7.98 0.35 -9.57
N ASN A 491 -8.55 1.50 -9.87
CA ASN A 491 -10.00 1.65 -9.90
C ASN A 491 -10.62 0.71 -10.96
N TYR A 492 -10.20 0.87 -12.20
CA TYR A 492 -10.46 -0.06 -13.31
C TYR A 492 -9.12 -0.58 -13.86
N ALA A 493 -8.99 -1.89 -13.95
CA ALA A 493 -7.87 -2.52 -14.64
C ALA A 493 -8.28 -2.83 -16.09
N GLY A 494 -7.60 -2.20 -17.06
CA GLY A 494 -7.70 -2.57 -18.46
C GLY A 494 -6.63 -3.60 -18.78
N VAL A 495 -6.99 -4.85 -19.00
CA VAL A 495 -6.04 -5.95 -19.18
C VAL A 495 -6.00 -6.38 -20.64
N ILE A 496 -4.83 -6.27 -21.26
CA ILE A 496 -4.52 -6.90 -22.53
C ILE A 496 -3.90 -8.26 -22.22
N ILE A 497 -4.59 -9.33 -22.56
CA ILE A 497 -4.09 -10.69 -22.47
C ILE A 497 -3.38 -10.99 -23.79
N GLY A 498 -2.07 -11.10 -23.74
CA GLY A 498 -1.21 -11.32 -24.91
C GLY A 498 -1.19 -12.79 -25.39
N PRO A 499 -0.35 -13.07 -26.40
CA PRO A 499 -0.33 -14.37 -27.08
C PRO A 499 0.16 -15.55 -26.24
N SER A 500 0.74 -15.30 -25.06
CA SER A 500 1.15 -16.38 -24.14
C SER A 500 -0.02 -17.07 -23.45
N VAL A 501 -1.22 -16.49 -23.49
CA VAL A 501 -2.43 -17.09 -22.91
C VAL A 501 -3.42 -17.39 -24.02
N LYS A 502 -3.74 -18.66 -24.21
CA LYS A 502 -4.57 -19.16 -25.30
C LYS A 502 -5.76 -19.97 -24.79
N TYR A 503 -6.78 -20.15 -25.61
CA TYR A 503 -7.90 -21.03 -25.30
C TYR A 503 -7.99 -22.15 -26.33
N ARG A 504 -7.87 -23.42 -25.87
CA ARG A 504 -7.91 -24.62 -26.72
C ARG A 504 -8.68 -25.72 -25.99
N ASP A 505 -9.49 -26.45 -26.73
CA ASP A 505 -10.26 -27.60 -26.22
C ASP A 505 -11.02 -27.33 -24.91
N GLY A 506 -11.61 -26.15 -24.80
CA GLY A 506 -12.38 -25.76 -23.62
C GLY A 506 -11.56 -25.33 -22.41
N LYS A 507 -10.24 -25.14 -22.56
CA LYS A 507 -9.34 -24.77 -21.47
C LYS A 507 -8.40 -23.62 -21.84
N ILE A 508 -8.03 -22.86 -20.82
CA ILE A 508 -6.97 -21.87 -20.91
C ILE A 508 -5.62 -22.58 -20.81
N ILE A 509 -4.73 -22.31 -21.73
CA ILE A 509 -3.36 -22.81 -21.74
C ILE A 509 -2.36 -21.66 -21.72
N PHE A 510 -1.19 -21.90 -21.13
CA PHE A 510 -0.10 -20.92 -21.04
C PHE A 510 1.04 -21.39 -21.96
N ASP A 511 1.32 -20.61 -23.01
CA ASP A 511 2.38 -20.87 -23.96
C ASP A 511 3.62 -20.08 -23.61
N ILE A 512 4.59 -20.75 -22.97
CA ILE A 512 5.84 -20.12 -22.52
C ILE A 512 6.71 -19.60 -23.66
N THR A 513 6.50 -20.07 -24.89
CA THR A 513 7.30 -19.65 -26.05
C THR A 513 6.94 -18.27 -26.58
N GLU A 514 5.73 -17.81 -26.30
CA GLU A 514 5.22 -16.50 -26.70
C GLU A 514 5.60 -15.40 -25.68
N SER A 515 5.85 -15.77 -24.42
CA SER A 515 6.18 -14.77 -23.40
C SER A 515 7.63 -14.26 -23.54
N LYS A 516 7.79 -12.95 -23.34
CA LYS A 516 9.09 -12.26 -23.29
C LYS A 516 9.64 -12.10 -21.86
N ASN A 517 8.93 -12.59 -20.85
CA ASN A 517 9.38 -12.61 -19.47
C ASN A 517 10.47 -13.65 -19.24
N LYS A 518 11.72 -13.30 -19.57
CA LYS A 518 12.88 -14.19 -19.39
C LYS A 518 13.03 -14.71 -17.95
N GLY A 519 12.60 -13.91 -16.97
CA GLY A 519 12.60 -14.31 -15.56
C GLY A 519 11.63 -15.44 -15.25
N ALA A 520 10.55 -15.57 -16.00
CA ALA A 520 9.56 -16.65 -15.87
C ALA A 520 9.89 -17.87 -16.74
N VAL A 521 10.16 -17.65 -18.03
CA VAL A 521 10.17 -18.76 -19.01
C VAL A 521 11.51 -19.49 -19.16
N GLN A 522 12.62 -18.89 -18.72
CA GLN A 522 13.90 -19.57 -18.77
C GLN A 522 14.00 -20.69 -17.74
N ASN A 523 14.66 -21.79 -18.13
CA ASN A 523 14.98 -22.89 -17.22
C ASN A 523 15.80 -22.41 -16.02
N ARG A 524 15.55 -23.00 -14.85
CA ARG A 524 16.37 -22.87 -13.66
C ARG A 524 17.27 -24.08 -13.52
N LYS A 525 18.57 -23.84 -13.33
CA LYS A 525 19.53 -24.90 -13.03
C LYS A 525 19.46 -25.21 -11.54
N LEU A 526 19.17 -26.45 -11.21
CA LEU A 526 19.16 -26.97 -9.85
C LEU A 526 20.58 -27.30 -9.37
N GLU A 527 20.76 -27.53 -8.07
CA GLU A 527 22.07 -27.89 -7.47
C GLU A 527 22.61 -29.21 -8.04
N ASN A 528 21.75 -30.15 -8.37
CA ASN A 528 22.10 -31.43 -9.03
C ASN A 528 22.42 -31.28 -10.52
N GLY A 529 22.42 -30.06 -11.07
CA GLY A 529 22.68 -29.77 -12.49
C GLY A 529 21.48 -29.94 -13.42
N LYS A 530 20.35 -30.49 -12.97
CA LYS A 530 19.11 -30.61 -13.75
C LYS A 530 18.54 -29.23 -14.10
N LEU A 531 17.96 -29.11 -15.28
CA LEU A 531 17.23 -27.93 -15.72
C LEU A 531 15.73 -28.17 -15.53
N GLU A 532 15.07 -27.25 -14.81
CA GLU A 532 13.62 -27.26 -14.63
C GLU A 532 12.98 -25.96 -15.13
N ASN A 533 11.78 -26.08 -15.69
CA ASN A 533 11.00 -24.95 -16.17
C ASN A 533 9.74 -24.78 -15.33
N TYR A 534 9.53 -23.57 -14.82
CA TYR A 534 8.38 -23.18 -14.01
C TYR A 534 7.46 -22.20 -14.77
N GLY A 535 7.73 -21.98 -16.06
CA GLY A 535 7.14 -20.91 -16.85
C GLY A 535 5.61 -20.92 -16.85
N GLU A 536 4.99 -22.07 -17.02
CA GLU A 536 3.53 -22.19 -17.08
C GLU A 536 2.85 -21.70 -15.77
N ASN A 537 3.39 -22.10 -14.61
CA ASN A 537 2.90 -21.63 -13.32
C ASN A 537 3.17 -20.14 -13.08
N LEU A 538 4.31 -19.64 -13.56
CA LEU A 538 4.67 -18.24 -13.42
C LEU A 538 3.82 -17.33 -14.32
N LEU A 539 3.46 -17.77 -15.53
CA LEU A 539 2.52 -17.08 -16.41
C LEU A 539 1.09 -17.11 -15.85
N LYS A 540 0.68 -18.20 -15.20
CA LYS A 540 -0.58 -18.25 -14.44
C LYS A 540 -0.60 -17.18 -13.34
N ASN A 541 0.48 -17.07 -12.58
CA ASN A 541 0.59 -16.05 -11.52
C ASN A 541 0.63 -14.63 -12.09
N GLU A 542 1.26 -14.43 -13.24
CA GLU A 542 1.23 -13.15 -13.96
C GLU A 542 -0.20 -12.75 -14.32
N LEU A 543 -0.97 -13.66 -14.90
CA LEU A 543 -2.39 -13.44 -15.20
C LEU A 543 -3.20 -13.16 -13.92
N ASN A 544 -2.93 -13.89 -12.82
CA ASN A 544 -3.53 -13.64 -11.52
C ASN A 544 -3.29 -12.20 -11.05
N VAL A 545 -2.05 -11.73 -11.13
CA VAL A 545 -1.71 -10.35 -10.74
C VAL A 545 -2.52 -9.34 -11.55
N LEU A 546 -2.62 -9.51 -12.87
CA LEU A 546 -3.33 -8.57 -13.75
C LEU A 546 -4.84 -8.55 -13.52
N LEU A 547 -5.48 -9.74 -13.47
CA LEU A 547 -6.94 -9.85 -13.36
C LEU A 547 -7.49 -9.45 -11.99
N THR A 548 -6.63 -9.40 -10.96
CA THR A 548 -7.03 -9.06 -9.59
C THR A 548 -6.68 -7.62 -9.16
N ARG A 549 -6.26 -6.74 -10.09
CA ARG A 549 -5.90 -5.34 -9.74
C ARG A 549 -7.07 -4.37 -9.69
N GLY A 550 -8.14 -4.63 -10.43
CA GLY A 550 -9.31 -3.75 -10.46
C GLY A 550 -10.12 -3.81 -9.17
N VAL A 551 -10.41 -2.65 -8.58
CA VAL A 551 -11.27 -2.52 -7.38
C VAL A 551 -12.74 -2.49 -7.75
N ASN A 552 -13.11 -1.68 -8.75
CA ASN A 552 -14.48 -1.47 -9.19
C ASN A 552 -14.79 -2.05 -10.58
N GLY A 553 -13.76 -2.51 -11.32
CA GLY A 553 -14.00 -3.16 -12.61
C GLY A 553 -12.76 -3.71 -13.28
N LEU A 554 -13.01 -4.66 -14.15
CA LEU A 554 -12.04 -5.37 -14.97
C LEU A 554 -12.48 -5.34 -16.43
N PHE A 555 -11.71 -4.67 -17.27
CA PHE A 555 -11.88 -4.55 -18.69
C PHE A 555 -10.84 -5.39 -19.41
N ILE A 556 -11.25 -6.23 -20.36
CA ILE A 556 -10.36 -7.23 -20.96
C ILE A 556 -10.40 -7.14 -22.48
N TYR A 557 -9.26 -7.34 -23.10
CA TYR A 557 -9.09 -7.69 -24.50
C TYR A 557 -8.03 -8.81 -24.59
N ALA A 558 -8.30 -9.88 -25.34
CA ALA A 558 -7.37 -10.98 -25.56
C ALA A 558 -6.90 -10.98 -27.02
N VAL A 559 -5.59 -11.22 -27.22
CA VAL A 559 -4.96 -11.30 -28.55
C VAL A 559 -5.28 -12.62 -29.24
N ASP A 560 -5.39 -13.73 -28.49
CA ASP A 560 -5.80 -15.03 -29.03
C ASP A 560 -7.28 -15.03 -29.38
N ASP A 561 -7.62 -15.26 -30.64
CA ASP A 561 -8.99 -15.17 -31.17
C ASP A 561 -9.96 -16.14 -30.48
N GLU A 562 -9.51 -17.35 -30.16
CA GLU A 562 -10.36 -18.35 -29.48
C GLU A 562 -10.63 -17.93 -28.03
N LEU A 563 -9.60 -17.40 -27.34
CA LEU A 563 -9.78 -16.86 -25.98
C LEU A 563 -10.70 -15.64 -25.99
N GLN A 564 -10.51 -14.73 -26.94
CA GLN A 564 -11.34 -13.54 -27.10
C GLN A 564 -12.82 -13.89 -27.33
N LYS A 565 -13.07 -14.87 -28.19
CA LYS A 565 -14.42 -15.38 -28.45
C LYS A 565 -15.02 -16.03 -27.20
N ALA A 566 -14.27 -16.91 -26.54
CA ALA A 566 -14.72 -17.61 -25.34
C ALA A 566 -15.03 -16.65 -24.19
N LEU A 567 -14.20 -15.59 -24.00
CA LEU A 567 -14.46 -14.52 -23.03
C LEU A 567 -15.76 -13.78 -23.30
N LYS A 568 -16.02 -13.40 -24.57
CA LYS A 568 -17.30 -12.76 -24.96
C LYS A 568 -18.50 -13.65 -24.72
N GLU A 569 -18.40 -14.93 -25.07
CA GLU A 569 -19.46 -15.92 -24.86
C GLU A 569 -19.69 -16.24 -23.37
N SER A 570 -18.72 -15.99 -22.50
CA SER A 570 -18.85 -16.22 -21.05
C SER A 570 -19.65 -15.13 -20.33
N ILE A 571 -19.75 -13.94 -20.90
CA ILE A 571 -20.50 -12.82 -20.31
C ILE A 571 -21.90 -12.78 -20.93
N LEU A 572 -22.92 -12.85 -20.08
CA LEU A 572 -24.34 -12.81 -20.45
C LEU A 572 -24.87 -11.37 -20.45
#